data_53ed3749b20d83a44e611d12441d7362
#
_entry.id   53ed3749b20d83a44e611d12441d7362
#
_cell.length_a   1.000
_cell.length_b   1.000
_cell.length_c   1.000
_cell.angle_alpha   90.00
_cell.angle_beta   90.00
_cell.angle_gamma   90.00
#
_symmetry.space_group_name_H-M   'P 1'
#
loop_
_entity.id
_entity.type
_entity.pdbx_description
1 polymer ?
#
loop_
_entity_poly.entity_id
_entity_poly.type
_entity_poly.pdbx_seq_one_letter_code
_entity_poly.pdbx_strand_id
1 'polypeptide(L)'
;ENVELARIMARRYFCNISECIKLMLPPGEKTTNLENRIKDKVANFVYLKKDEDEIELDIEIGKLKNAKHIKVLRFLEENDGTYKADLEMLMEVSSSVLKTLEKNGYIEIIEQKIERNPFKDREIKRDKPLPLTEEQQQAFDKIDKSGFNEFLLYGVTGSGKTEVYLQLIQSTINKGKKAIVLVPEISLTPQMVDRFSARFGDCICVIHSKLSTGERNDQWKNIKERKM
;
A
#
# COMPACT_ATOMS: atom_id res chain seq x y z
N GLU A 1 26.04 9.76 2.86
CA GLU A 1 25.83 8.40 2.32
C GLU A 1 25.40 8.40 0.86
N ASN A 2 24.27 9.02 0.49
CA ASN A 2 23.78 9.00 -0.90
C ASN A 2 24.75 9.61 -1.92
N VAL A 3 25.44 10.69 -1.58
CA VAL A 3 26.45 11.32 -2.46
C VAL A 3 27.64 10.39 -2.68
N GLU A 4 28.06 9.67 -1.66
CA GLU A 4 29.16 8.71 -1.76
C GLU A 4 28.75 7.50 -2.63
N LEU A 5 27.53 7.00 -2.43
CA LEU A 5 26.96 5.95 -3.28
C LEU A 5 26.88 6.41 -4.75
N ALA A 6 26.45 7.67 -5.01
CA ALA A 6 26.41 8.22 -6.36
C ALA A 6 27.80 8.27 -7.02
N ARG A 7 28.84 8.61 -6.26
CA ARG A 7 30.24 8.59 -6.75
C ARG A 7 30.71 7.18 -7.07
N ILE A 8 30.41 6.20 -6.21
CA ILE A 8 30.74 4.79 -6.44
C ILE A 8 30.05 4.28 -7.70
N MET A 9 28.75 4.56 -7.85
CA MET A 9 27.98 4.18 -9.04
C MET A 9 28.54 4.81 -10.30
N ALA A 10 28.81 6.12 -10.29
CA ALA A 10 29.35 6.81 -11.45
C ALA A 10 30.68 6.21 -11.92
N ARG A 11 31.58 5.87 -10.97
CA ARG A 11 32.86 5.23 -11.28
C ARG A 11 32.67 3.80 -11.79
N ARG A 12 31.80 3.02 -11.15
CA ARG A 12 31.60 1.60 -11.48
C ARG A 12 30.92 1.40 -12.83
N TYR A 13 29.96 2.28 -13.17
CA TYR A 13 29.15 2.15 -14.40
C TYR A 13 29.54 3.14 -15.50
N PHE A 14 30.64 3.90 -15.31
CA PHE A 14 31.13 4.88 -16.27
C PHE A 14 30.07 5.88 -16.76
N CYS A 15 29.20 6.32 -15.86
CA CYS A 15 28.12 7.25 -16.16
C CYS A 15 28.28 8.58 -15.41
N ASN A 16 27.47 9.58 -15.78
CA ASN A 16 27.55 10.89 -15.16
C ASN A 16 27.00 10.84 -13.72
N ILE A 17 27.68 11.47 -12.78
CA ILE A 17 27.26 11.53 -11.37
C ILE A 17 25.86 12.14 -11.22
N SER A 18 25.47 13.09 -12.09
CA SER A 18 24.13 13.68 -12.08
C SER A 18 23.02 12.66 -12.38
N GLU A 19 23.30 11.63 -13.19
CA GLU A 19 22.37 10.55 -13.46
C GLU A 19 22.21 9.64 -12.23
N CYS A 20 23.30 9.36 -11.55
CA CYS A 20 23.28 8.61 -10.31
C CYS A 20 22.48 9.34 -9.21
N ILE A 21 22.67 10.66 -9.08
CA ILE A 21 21.91 11.47 -8.12
C ILE A 21 20.42 11.45 -8.43
N LYS A 22 20.01 11.52 -9.71
CA LYS A 22 18.61 11.45 -10.10
C LYS A 22 17.92 10.16 -9.65
N LEU A 23 18.64 9.02 -9.66
CA LEU A 23 18.11 7.75 -9.19
C LEU A 23 17.84 7.71 -7.68
N MET A 24 18.45 8.61 -6.92
CA MET A 24 18.29 8.69 -5.46
C MET A 24 17.19 9.66 -5.03
N LEU A 25 16.66 10.44 -5.97
CA LEU A 25 15.56 11.37 -5.71
C LEU A 25 14.22 10.62 -5.72
N PRO A 26 13.27 11.07 -4.89
CA PRO A 26 11.91 10.55 -4.94
C PRO A 26 11.30 10.64 -6.35
N PRO A 27 10.49 9.67 -6.75
CA PRO A 27 9.79 9.74 -8.02
C PRO A 27 8.98 11.03 -8.15
N GLY A 28 9.16 11.76 -9.27
CA GLY A 28 8.44 13.01 -9.55
C GLY A 28 9.13 14.29 -9.08
N GLU A 29 10.25 14.21 -8.37
CA GLU A 29 11.08 15.37 -8.08
C GLU A 29 11.95 15.74 -9.29
N LYS A 30 12.08 17.05 -9.54
CA LYS A 30 13.03 17.59 -10.52
C LYS A 30 14.28 18.05 -9.81
N THR A 31 15.44 17.81 -10.44
CA THR A 31 16.76 18.25 -9.95
C THR A 31 16.90 19.76 -9.84
N THR A 32 16.04 20.54 -10.52
CA THR A 32 16.14 22.00 -10.58
C THR A 32 15.47 22.72 -9.40
N ASN A 33 14.40 22.17 -8.81
CA ASN A 33 13.62 22.90 -7.78
C ASN A 33 13.35 22.08 -6.52
N LEU A 34 13.70 20.79 -6.45
CA LEU A 34 13.44 19.87 -5.33
C LEU A 34 11.96 19.86 -4.83
N GLU A 35 11.06 20.41 -5.63
CA GLU A 35 9.64 20.42 -5.33
C GLU A 35 8.99 19.13 -5.83
N ASN A 36 8.33 18.44 -4.94
CA ASN A 36 7.54 17.26 -5.31
C ASN A 36 6.27 17.73 -6.06
N ARG A 37 6.21 17.46 -7.37
CA ARG A 37 5.04 17.81 -8.19
C ARG A 37 3.88 16.82 -8.06
N ILE A 38 4.11 15.71 -7.41
CA ILE A 38 3.08 14.70 -7.22
C ILE A 38 2.25 15.11 -5.99
N LYS A 39 1.05 15.58 -6.27
CA LYS A 39 0.07 15.83 -5.21
C LYS A 39 -0.42 14.49 -4.65
N ASP A 40 -0.64 14.47 -3.34
CA ASP A 40 -1.32 13.34 -2.71
C ASP A 40 -2.67 13.13 -3.39
N LYS A 41 -3.05 11.87 -3.60
CA LYS A 41 -4.42 11.56 -4.01
C LYS A 41 -5.30 11.72 -2.79
N VAL A 42 -6.31 12.55 -2.89
CA VAL A 42 -7.28 12.78 -1.83
C VAL A 42 -8.64 12.28 -2.27
N ALA A 43 -9.44 11.86 -1.32
CA ALA A 43 -10.83 11.51 -1.52
C ALA A 43 -11.68 11.99 -0.36
N ASN A 44 -12.95 12.21 -0.64
CA ASN A 44 -13.92 12.62 0.34
C ASN A 44 -14.57 11.40 0.98
N PHE A 45 -14.52 11.32 2.30
CA PHE A 45 -15.21 10.32 3.10
C PHE A 45 -16.36 10.98 3.87
N VAL A 46 -17.43 10.25 4.07
CA VAL A 46 -18.65 10.74 4.72
C VAL A 46 -18.77 10.06 6.06
N TYR A 47 -18.86 10.85 7.12
CA TYR A 47 -18.99 10.40 8.50
C TYR A 47 -20.30 10.91 9.11
N LEU A 48 -20.91 10.12 10.00
CA LEU A 48 -21.99 10.58 10.84
C LEU A 48 -21.48 11.59 11.85
N LYS A 49 -22.26 12.65 12.05
CA LYS A 49 -21.99 13.69 13.05
C LYS A 49 -22.98 13.65 14.21
N LYS A 50 -24.15 13.08 13.99
CA LYS A 50 -25.19 12.86 14.98
C LYS A 50 -25.27 11.40 15.38
N ASP A 51 -25.59 11.16 16.65
CA ASP A 51 -25.84 9.83 17.17
C ASP A 51 -27.14 9.23 16.60
N GLU A 52 -27.26 7.90 16.62
CA GLU A 52 -28.44 7.16 16.16
C GLU A 52 -29.71 7.67 16.87
N ASP A 53 -29.67 7.89 18.20
CA ASP A 53 -30.79 8.36 19.00
C ASP A 53 -31.24 9.76 18.57
N GLU A 54 -30.33 10.67 18.21
CA GLU A 54 -30.65 12.00 17.71
C GLU A 54 -31.30 11.95 16.33
N ILE A 55 -30.83 11.04 15.48
CA ILE A 55 -31.39 10.84 14.13
C ILE A 55 -32.80 10.28 14.23
N GLU A 56 -33.02 9.29 15.09
CA GLU A 56 -34.33 8.69 15.34
C GLU A 56 -35.33 9.70 15.85
N LEU A 57 -34.92 10.50 16.83
CA LEU A 57 -35.75 11.59 17.37
C LEU A 57 -36.13 12.61 16.28
N ASP A 58 -35.16 13.03 15.44
CA ASP A 58 -35.42 13.99 14.35
C ASP A 58 -36.38 13.41 13.27
N ILE A 59 -36.40 12.05 13.11
CA ILE A 59 -37.38 11.36 12.26
C ILE A 59 -38.76 11.39 12.92
N GLU A 60 -38.88 11.03 14.21
CA GLU A 60 -40.15 10.95 14.94
C GLU A 60 -40.85 12.32 15.02
N ILE A 61 -40.14 13.38 15.35
CA ILE A 61 -40.70 14.76 15.41
C ILE A 61 -40.97 15.36 14.02
N GLY A 62 -40.62 14.60 12.95
CA GLY A 62 -40.87 15.01 11.56
C GLY A 62 -39.97 16.13 11.05
N LYS A 63 -38.82 16.32 11.64
CA LYS A 63 -37.78 17.23 11.16
C LYS A 63 -37.04 16.64 9.97
N LEU A 64 -36.83 15.32 9.96
CA LEU A 64 -36.22 14.56 8.90
C LEU A 64 -37.27 13.68 8.17
N LYS A 65 -37.83 14.20 7.06
CA LYS A 65 -38.91 13.54 6.29
C LYS A 65 -38.49 12.92 4.96
N ASN A 66 -37.34 13.33 4.45
CA ASN A 66 -36.91 12.87 3.13
C ASN A 66 -36.41 11.44 3.18
N ALA A 67 -37.08 10.53 2.48
CA ALA A 67 -36.72 9.11 2.43
C ALA A 67 -35.27 8.85 1.97
N LYS A 68 -34.76 9.67 1.04
CA LYS A 68 -33.36 9.54 0.59
C LYS A 68 -32.35 9.93 1.68
N HIS A 69 -32.69 10.95 2.47
CA HIS A 69 -31.86 11.35 3.61
C HIS A 69 -31.82 10.26 4.68
N ILE A 70 -32.96 9.71 5.02
CA ILE A 70 -33.09 8.64 6.01
C ILE A 70 -32.32 7.40 5.53
N LYS A 71 -32.47 7.01 4.25
CA LYS A 71 -31.74 5.88 3.66
C LYS A 71 -30.22 6.03 3.78
N VAL A 72 -29.69 7.21 3.49
CA VAL A 72 -28.25 7.50 3.60
C VAL A 72 -27.77 7.42 5.05
N LEU A 73 -28.51 8.00 5.99
CA LEU A 73 -28.13 7.99 7.40
C LEU A 73 -28.15 6.58 7.98
N ARG A 74 -29.19 5.78 7.71
CA ARG A 74 -29.26 4.37 8.12
C ARG A 74 -28.12 3.52 7.55
N PHE A 75 -27.71 3.78 6.32
CA PHE A 75 -26.54 3.09 5.76
C PHE A 75 -25.26 3.48 6.48
N LEU A 76 -25.09 4.75 6.83
CA LEU A 76 -23.89 5.23 7.53
C LEU A 76 -23.82 4.76 8.98
N GLU A 77 -24.94 4.46 9.65
CA GLU A 77 -24.97 3.86 11.00
C GLU A 77 -24.17 2.55 11.05
N GLU A 78 -24.24 1.74 9.98
CA GLU A 78 -23.49 0.49 9.87
C GLU A 78 -22.14 0.65 9.16
N ASN A 79 -21.98 1.68 8.31
CA ASN A 79 -20.87 1.86 7.40
C ASN A 79 -20.29 3.28 7.48
N ASP A 80 -20.01 3.76 8.69
CA ASP A 80 -19.43 5.08 8.90
C ASP A 80 -18.07 5.25 8.24
N GLY A 81 -17.79 6.43 7.72
CA GLY A 81 -16.56 6.67 6.97
C GLY A 81 -16.55 6.08 5.57
N THR A 82 -17.69 5.96 4.93
CA THR A 82 -17.81 5.49 3.55
C THR A 82 -17.29 6.53 2.54
N TYR A 83 -16.61 6.04 1.49
CA TYR A 83 -16.16 6.87 0.38
C TYR A 83 -17.36 7.54 -0.32
N LYS A 84 -17.29 8.87 -0.48
CA LYS A 84 -18.42 9.66 -0.99
C LYS A 84 -18.97 9.17 -2.33
N ALA A 85 -18.08 8.83 -3.28
CA ALA A 85 -18.51 8.37 -4.60
C ALA A 85 -19.20 7.00 -4.53
N ASP A 86 -18.73 6.11 -3.67
CA ASP A 86 -19.35 4.79 -3.45
C ASP A 86 -20.72 4.95 -2.78
N LEU A 87 -20.82 5.85 -1.81
CA LEU A 87 -22.08 6.16 -1.13
C LEU A 87 -23.12 6.73 -2.10
N GLU A 88 -22.72 7.67 -2.99
CA GLU A 88 -23.58 8.22 -4.04
C GLU A 88 -24.07 7.12 -5.00
N MET A 89 -23.21 6.19 -5.37
CA MET A 89 -23.52 5.08 -6.27
C MET A 89 -24.42 4.03 -5.59
N LEU A 90 -24.04 3.57 -4.39
CA LEU A 90 -24.78 2.52 -3.68
C LEU A 90 -26.18 2.96 -3.23
N MET A 91 -26.31 4.21 -2.84
CA MET A 91 -27.57 4.77 -2.36
C MET A 91 -28.39 5.40 -3.49
N GLU A 92 -27.84 5.50 -4.70
CA GLU A 92 -28.46 6.16 -5.86
C GLU A 92 -28.88 7.62 -5.55
N VAL A 93 -28.00 8.34 -4.83
CA VAL A 93 -28.24 9.72 -4.43
C VAL A 93 -27.26 10.67 -5.12
N SER A 94 -27.72 11.91 -5.33
CA SER A 94 -26.85 12.96 -5.88
C SER A 94 -26.03 13.64 -4.80
N SER A 95 -24.92 14.27 -5.17
CA SER A 95 -24.11 15.09 -4.28
C SER A 95 -24.89 16.18 -3.55
N SER A 96 -26.02 16.64 -4.10
CA SER A 96 -26.87 17.65 -3.46
C SER A 96 -27.54 17.12 -2.18
N VAL A 97 -27.88 15.84 -2.14
CA VAL A 97 -28.46 15.17 -0.95
C VAL A 97 -27.43 15.18 0.19
N LEU A 98 -26.19 14.78 -0.11
CA LEU A 98 -25.12 14.77 0.89
C LEU A 98 -24.77 16.18 1.38
N LYS A 99 -24.71 17.17 0.48
CA LYS A 99 -24.51 18.57 0.87
C LYS A 99 -25.63 19.11 1.77
N THR A 100 -26.87 18.68 1.54
CA THR A 100 -28.01 19.08 2.38
C THR A 100 -27.90 18.44 3.78
N LEU A 101 -27.53 17.16 3.85
CA LEU A 101 -27.30 16.48 5.12
C LEU A 101 -26.12 17.10 5.91
N GLU A 102 -25.05 17.46 5.22
CA GLU A 102 -23.89 18.15 5.79
C GLU A 102 -24.28 19.53 6.33
N LYS A 103 -25.01 20.34 5.52
CA LYS A 103 -25.50 21.67 5.93
C LYS A 103 -26.42 21.60 7.15
N ASN A 104 -27.21 20.55 7.25
CA ASN A 104 -28.12 20.32 8.39
C ASN A 104 -27.42 19.66 9.59
N GLY A 105 -26.12 19.38 9.50
CA GLY A 105 -25.31 18.87 10.60
C GLY A 105 -25.51 17.39 10.92
N TYR A 106 -26.07 16.59 10.00
CA TYR A 106 -26.22 15.15 10.19
C TYR A 106 -24.97 14.36 9.83
N ILE A 107 -24.22 14.84 8.84
CA ILE A 107 -22.98 14.21 8.37
C ILE A 107 -21.85 15.24 8.27
N GLU A 108 -20.64 14.73 8.17
CA GLU A 108 -19.43 15.50 7.89
C GLU A 108 -18.69 14.88 6.71
N ILE A 109 -18.23 15.72 5.77
CA ILE A 109 -17.45 15.27 4.62
C ILE A 109 -15.99 15.67 4.83
N ILE A 110 -15.13 14.67 5.06
CA ILE A 110 -13.71 14.88 5.34
C ILE A 110 -12.87 14.46 4.14
N GLU A 111 -12.00 15.35 3.69
CA GLU A 111 -11.00 15.04 2.68
C GLU A 111 -9.83 14.28 3.33
N GLN A 112 -9.61 13.05 2.92
CA GLN A 112 -8.53 12.20 3.40
C GLN A 112 -7.58 11.80 2.28
N LYS A 113 -6.31 11.63 2.62
CA LYS A 113 -5.32 11.11 1.67
C LYS A 113 -5.58 9.64 1.43
N ILE A 114 -5.60 9.28 0.14
CA ILE A 114 -5.71 7.88 -0.27
C ILE A 114 -4.39 7.45 -0.90
N GLU A 115 -3.91 6.30 -0.47
CA GLU A 115 -2.77 5.65 -1.09
C GLU A 115 -3.16 5.06 -2.44
N ARG A 116 -2.36 5.37 -3.49
CA ARG A 116 -2.47 4.72 -4.79
C ARG A 116 -1.81 3.35 -4.71
N ASN A 117 -2.55 2.37 -4.23
CA ASN A 117 -2.06 0.99 -4.20
C ASN A 117 -2.74 0.18 -5.31
N PRO A 118 -2.05 -0.20 -6.39
CA PRO A 118 -2.63 -0.96 -7.50
C PRO A 118 -3.00 -2.39 -7.12
N PHE A 119 -2.67 -2.83 -5.90
CA PHE A 119 -2.92 -4.18 -5.39
C PHE A 119 -3.97 -4.23 -4.27
N LYS A 120 -4.56 -3.07 -3.87
CA LYS A 120 -5.44 -2.97 -2.70
C LYS A 120 -6.77 -3.73 -2.86
N ASP A 121 -7.28 -3.82 -4.10
CA ASP A 121 -8.61 -4.41 -4.37
C ASP A 121 -8.55 -5.93 -4.57
N ARG A 122 -7.42 -6.57 -4.24
CA ARG A 122 -7.28 -8.01 -4.36
C ARG A 122 -7.54 -8.68 -3.02
N GLU A 123 -8.57 -9.50 -2.94
CA GLU A 123 -8.76 -10.43 -1.82
C GLU A 123 -7.68 -11.51 -1.84
N ILE A 124 -6.59 -11.28 -1.15
CA ILE A 124 -5.49 -12.22 -1.03
C ILE A 124 -5.64 -13.00 0.28
N LYS A 125 -5.96 -14.29 0.17
CA LYS A 125 -5.99 -15.18 1.34
C LYS A 125 -4.60 -15.28 1.96
N ARG A 126 -4.53 -15.12 3.27
CA ARG A 126 -3.27 -15.27 4.03
C ARG A 126 -2.70 -16.67 3.86
N ASP A 127 -1.43 -16.75 3.56
CA ASP A 127 -0.67 -17.99 3.39
C ASP A 127 0.14 -18.31 4.66
N LYS A 128 0.33 -19.60 4.94
CA LYS A 128 1.14 -20.08 6.04
C LYS A 128 2.46 -20.66 5.51
N PRO A 129 3.55 -20.57 6.28
CA PRO A 129 4.79 -21.23 5.91
C PRO A 129 4.60 -22.73 5.69
N LEU A 130 5.10 -23.22 4.58
CA LEU A 130 5.12 -24.66 4.30
C LEU A 130 6.31 -25.30 5.06
N PRO A 131 6.19 -26.56 5.50
CA PRO A 131 7.31 -27.28 6.07
C PRO A 131 8.42 -27.41 5.00
N LEU A 132 9.65 -27.09 5.38
CA LEU A 132 10.81 -27.26 4.51
C LEU A 132 11.22 -28.73 4.47
N THR A 133 11.71 -29.20 3.31
CA THR A 133 12.41 -30.48 3.24
C THR A 133 13.74 -30.40 3.99
N GLU A 134 14.37 -31.54 4.25
CA GLU A 134 15.67 -31.57 4.92
C GLU A 134 16.73 -30.72 4.21
N GLU A 135 16.79 -30.81 2.87
CA GLU A 135 17.74 -30.04 2.07
C GLU A 135 17.45 -28.53 2.10
N GLN A 136 16.16 -28.17 2.04
CA GLN A 136 15.71 -26.78 2.14
C GLN A 136 16.01 -26.22 3.55
N GLN A 137 15.79 -27.01 4.60
CA GLN A 137 16.08 -26.63 5.97
C GLN A 137 17.59 -26.40 6.18
N GLN A 138 18.43 -27.30 5.65
CA GLN A 138 19.88 -27.11 5.69
C GLN A 138 20.32 -25.83 5.00
N ALA A 139 19.76 -25.53 3.83
CA ALA A 139 20.04 -24.29 3.11
C ALA A 139 19.59 -23.06 3.89
N PHE A 140 18.36 -23.09 4.44
CA PHE A 140 17.83 -22.05 5.28
C PHE A 140 18.71 -21.78 6.49
N ASP A 141 19.06 -22.81 7.26
CA ASP A 141 19.87 -22.71 8.47
C ASP A 141 21.27 -22.14 8.19
N LYS A 142 21.86 -22.54 7.09
CA LYS A 142 23.19 -22.05 6.69
C LYS A 142 23.15 -20.55 6.37
N ILE A 143 22.11 -20.08 5.70
CA ILE A 143 21.95 -18.67 5.32
C ILE A 143 21.55 -17.84 6.55
N ASP A 144 20.55 -18.29 7.31
CA ASP A 144 19.97 -17.55 8.44
C ASP A 144 20.94 -17.34 9.61
N LYS A 145 21.84 -18.31 9.83
CA LYS A 145 22.87 -18.26 10.88
C LYS A 145 24.13 -17.53 10.44
N SER A 146 24.29 -17.25 9.14
CA SER A 146 25.44 -16.51 8.64
C SER A 146 25.33 -15.01 8.95
N GLY A 147 26.46 -14.36 9.11
CA GLY A 147 26.50 -12.90 9.14
C GLY A 147 26.34 -12.30 7.73
N PHE A 148 27.14 -11.28 7.40
CA PHE A 148 27.19 -10.74 6.04
C PHE A 148 27.94 -11.70 5.12
N ASN A 149 27.19 -12.37 4.22
CA ASN A 149 27.72 -13.31 3.26
C ASN A 149 26.88 -13.33 1.97
N GLU A 150 27.48 -13.81 0.89
CA GLU A 150 26.82 -14.05 -0.38
C GLU A 150 26.57 -15.56 -0.54
N PHE A 151 25.35 -15.91 -0.95
CA PHE A 151 24.93 -17.29 -1.17
C PHE A 151 24.30 -17.46 -2.55
N LEU A 152 24.61 -18.57 -3.19
CA LEU A 152 23.91 -19.04 -4.37
C LEU A 152 22.99 -20.21 -3.98
N LEU A 153 21.66 -19.98 -3.98
CA LEU A 153 20.68 -21.06 -3.82
C LEU A 153 20.40 -21.70 -5.19
N TYR A 154 21.01 -22.84 -5.43
CA TYR A 154 20.87 -23.60 -6.66
C TYR A 154 19.79 -24.68 -6.52
N GLY A 155 19.00 -24.90 -7.60
CA GLY A 155 17.98 -25.94 -7.63
C GLY A 155 17.13 -25.84 -8.91
N VAL A 156 16.54 -26.95 -9.32
CA VAL A 156 15.66 -27.02 -10.50
C VAL A 156 14.39 -26.19 -10.31
N THR A 157 13.68 -25.92 -11.40
CA THR A 157 12.36 -25.28 -11.35
C THR A 157 11.41 -26.19 -10.54
N GLY A 158 10.63 -25.60 -9.63
CA GLY A 158 9.72 -26.36 -8.76
C GLY A 158 10.36 -26.94 -7.49
N SER A 159 11.68 -26.82 -7.29
CA SER A 159 12.34 -27.33 -6.06
C SER A 159 12.02 -26.55 -4.78
N GLY A 160 11.08 -25.61 -4.81
CA GLY A 160 10.65 -24.87 -3.62
C GLY A 160 11.58 -23.73 -3.18
N LYS A 161 12.52 -23.28 -4.01
CA LYS A 161 13.41 -22.14 -3.69
C LYS A 161 12.67 -20.91 -3.18
N THR A 162 11.50 -20.63 -3.75
CA THR A 162 10.67 -19.48 -3.34
C THR A 162 10.24 -19.60 -1.88
N GLU A 163 9.92 -20.81 -1.39
CA GLU A 163 9.55 -20.99 0.02
C GLU A 163 10.74 -20.73 0.95
N VAL A 164 11.92 -21.16 0.57
CA VAL A 164 13.15 -20.84 1.33
C VAL A 164 13.37 -19.34 1.40
N TYR A 165 13.21 -18.60 0.28
CA TYR A 165 13.30 -17.14 0.29
C TYR A 165 12.24 -16.48 1.19
N LEU A 166 10.98 -16.92 1.10
CA LEU A 166 9.90 -16.37 1.93
C LEU A 166 10.18 -16.56 3.42
N GLN A 167 10.68 -17.72 3.82
CA GLN A 167 11.01 -17.97 5.21
C GLN A 167 12.25 -17.21 5.68
N LEU A 168 13.27 -17.02 4.83
CA LEU A 168 14.42 -16.17 5.13
C LEU A 168 14.02 -14.70 5.32
N ILE A 169 13.11 -14.21 4.47
CA ILE A 169 12.56 -12.87 4.60
C ILE A 169 11.79 -12.75 5.93
N GLN A 170 10.95 -13.75 6.26
CA GLN A 170 10.22 -13.75 7.53
C GLN A 170 11.18 -13.74 8.74
N SER A 171 12.22 -14.55 8.70
CA SER A 171 13.26 -14.54 9.75
C SER A 171 13.94 -13.17 9.87
N THR A 172 14.24 -12.55 8.73
CA THR A 172 14.85 -11.21 8.67
C THR A 172 13.94 -10.14 9.29
N ILE A 173 12.64 -10.18 8.97
CA ILE A 173 11.63 -9.29 9.54
C ILE A 173 11.49 -9.52 11.05
N ASN A 174 11.44 -10.77 11.49
CA ASN A 174 11.37 -11.12 12.91
C ASN A 174 12.58 -10.63 13.72
N LYS A 175 13.73 -10.45 13.06
CA LYS A 175 14.94 -9.84 13.64
C LYS A 175 14.91 -8.29 13.60
N GLY A 176 13.78 -7.68 13.24
CA GLY A 176 13.63 -6.22 13.13
C GLY A 176 14.36 -5.60 11.93
N LYS A 177 14.74 -6.40 10.95
CA LYS A 177 15.44 -5.95 9.73
C LYS A 177 14.49 -5.89 8.54
N LYS A 178 14.94 -5.26 7.48
CA LYS A 178 14.21 -5.16 6.20
C LYS A 178 14.85 -6.06 5.15
N ALA A 179 14.05 -6.50 4.18
CA ALA A 179 14.51 -7.29 3.05
C ALA A 179 14.24 -6.56 1.73
N ILE A 180 15.17 -6.65 0.78
CA ILE A 180 14.99 -6.19 -0.59
C ILE A 180 15.04 -7.41 -1.49
N VAL A 181 13.98 -7.61 -2.29
CA VAL A 181 13.88 -8.70 -3.26
C VAL A 181 13.96 -8.12 -4.67
N LEU A 182 15.02 -8.43 -5.38
CA LEU A 182 15.20 -8.03 -6.77
C LEU A 182 14.70 -9.16 -7.67
N VAL A 183 13.76 -8.84 -8.55
CA VAL A 183 13.14 -9.78 -9.48
C VAL A 183 13.30 -9.25 -10.89
N PRO A 184 13.73 -10.08 -11.86
CA PRO A 184 13.70 -9.68 -13.26
C PRO A 184 12.29 -9.25 -13.67
N GLU A 185 12.16 -8.15 -14.43
CA GLU A 185 10.85 -7.56 -14.77
C GLU A 185 9.90 -8.57 -15.46
N ILE A 186 10.45 -9.43 -16.31
CA ILE A 186 9.72 -10.51 -16.98
C ILE A 186 9.14 -11.56 -16.00
N SER A 187 9.74 -11.69 -14.82
CA SER A 187 9.33 -12.64 -13.78
C SER A 187 8.43 -12.02 -12.73
N LEU A 188 8.24 -10.69 -12.75
CA LEU A 188 7.32 -9.99 -11.85
C LEU A 188 5.88 -10.17 -12.34
N THR A 189 5.34 -11.35 -12.15
CA THR A 189 3.94 -11.66 -12.48
C THR A 189 3.00 -11.24 -11.36
N PRO A 190 1.71 -10.99 -11.67
CA PRO A 190 0.70 -10.80 -10.63
C PRO A 190 0.70 -11.92 -9.59
N GLN A 191 0.86 -13.17 -10.01
CA GLN A 191 0.92 -14.34 -9.12
C GLN A 191 2.09 -14.27 -8.11
N MET A 192 3.24 -13.74 -8.54
CA MET A 192 4.37 -13.57 -7.63
C MET A 192 4.08 -12.50 -6.59
N VAL A 193 3.53 -11.36 -7.01
CA VAL A 193 3.10 -10.31 -6.09
C VAL A 193 2.07 -10.83 -5.11
N ASP A 194 1.05 -11.56 -5.60
CA ASP A 194 0.00 -12.16 -4.78
C ASP A 194 0.58 -13.14 -3.74
N ARG A 195 1.58 -13.94 -4.11
CA ARG A 195 2.26 -14.87 -3.19
C ARG A 195 3.01 -14.15 -2.07
N PHE A 196 3.71 -13.08 -2.38
CA PHE A 196 4.36 -12.24 -1.36
C PHE A 196 3.32 -11.53 -0.48
N SER A 197 2.28 -10.98 -1.08
CA SER A 197 1.18 -10.31 -0.36
C SER A 197 0.43 -11.29 0.55
N ALA A 198 0.21 -12.53 0.13
CA ALA A 198 -0.40 -13.58 0.93
C ALA A 198 0.44 -13.88 2.19
N ARG A 199 1.77 -13.87 2.09
CA ARG A 199 2.67 -14.13 3.19
C ARG A 199 2.88 -12.94 4.12
N PHE A 200 3.10 -11.75 3.57
CA PHE A 200 3.55 -10.57 4.33
C PHE A 200 2.47 -9.47 4.44
N GLY A 201 1.38 -9.58 3.68
CA GLY A 201 0.29 -8.60 3.69
C GLY A 201 0.74 -7.20 3.31
N ASP A 202 0.33 -6.23 4.13
CA ASP A 202 0.60 -4.80 3.86
C ASP A 202 2.04 -4.37 4.15
N CYS A 203 2.89 -5.29 4.61
CA CYS A 203 4.31 -5.02 4.86
C CYS A 203 5.17 -4.97 3.60
N ILE A 204 4.61 -5.22 2.41
CA ILE A 204 5.34 -5.18 1.16
C ILE A 204 5.13 -3.89 0.39
N CYS A 205 6.21 -3.42 -0.23
CA CYS A 205 6.18 -2.36 -1.23
C CYS A 205 6.70 -2.90 -2.56
N VAL A 206 5.95 -2.71 -3.63
CA VAL A 206 6.31 -3.21 -4.96
C VAL A 206 6.63 -2.04 -5.88
N ILE A 207 7.82 -2.05 -6.48
CA ILE A 207 8.25 -1.01 -7.44
C ILE A 207 8.62 -1.68 -8.75
N HIS A 208 7.99 -1.24 -9.84
CA HIS A 208 8.30 -1.70 -11.21
C HIS A 208 8.01 -0.61 -12.25
N SER A 209 8.46 -0.80 -13.48
CA SER A 209 8.37 0.20 -14.56
C SER A 209 6.93 0.56 -14.96
N LYS A 210 5.99 -0.37 -14.84
CA LYS A 210 4.58 -0.17 -15.21
C LYS A 210 3.78 0.68 -14.23
N LEU A 211 4.30 0.94 -13.02
CA LEU A 211 3.68 1.85 -12.09
C LEU A 211 3.74 3.29 -12.61
N SER A 212 2.65 4.00 -12.48
CA SER A 212 2.63 5.44 -12.71
C SER A 212 3.59 6.16 -11.76
N THR A 213 3.99 7.38 -12.10
CA THR A 213 4.88 8.17 -11.23
C THR A 213 4.26 8.43 -9.86
N GLY A 214 2.91 8.59 -9.79
CA GLY A 214 2.19 8.76 -8.54
C GLY A 214 2.23 7.51 -7.66
N GLU A 215 1.96 6.34 -8.23
CA GLU A 215 2.03 5.06 -7.50
C GLU A 215 3.45 4.78 -7.00
N ARG A 216 4.47 5.01 -7.83
CA ARG A 216 5.87 4.86 -7.41
C ARG A 216 6.23 5.80 -6.25
N ASN A 217 5.74 7.03 -6.28
CA ASN A 217 5.97 8.00 -5.21
C ASN A 217 5.29 7.55 -3.90
N ASP A 218 4.07 7.04 -3.97
CA ASP A 218 3.34 6.56 -2.80
C ASP A 218 4.04 5.31 -2.21
N GLN A 219 4.48 4.36 -3.05
CA GLN A 219 5.29 3.21 -2.60
C GLN A 219 6.63 3.66 -1.99
N TRP A 220 7.29 4.65 -2.58
CA TRP A 220 8.54 5.19 -2.04
C TRP A 220 8.34 5.85 -0.67
N LYS A 221 7.25 6.62 -0.48
CA LYS A 221 6.89 7.19 0.82
C LYS A 221 6.67 6.11 1.86
N ASN A 222 5.94 5.04 1.51
CA ASN A 222 5.70 3.91 2.40
C ASN A 222 7.00 3.24 2.86
N ILE A 223 7.96 3.03 1.96
CA ILE A 223 9.28 2.48 2.32
C ILE A 223 10.00 3.38 3.31
N LYS A 224 9.89 4.72 3.14
CA LYS A 224 10.57 5.71 3.97
C LYS A 224 9.89 5.88 5.35
N GLU A 225 8.57 5.93 5.37
CA GLU A 225 7.76 6.28 6.55
C GLU A 225 7.43 5.08 7.43
N ARG A 226 7.28 3.89 6.84
CA ARG A 226 7.08 2.66 7.61
C ARG A 226 8.31 2.37 8.46
N LYS A 227 8.25 2.82 9.70
CA LYS A 227 9.06 2.29 10.80
C LYS A 227 8.58 0.85 11.02
N MET A 228 9.25 -0.11 10.37
CA MET A 228 9.12 -1.50 10.75
C MET A 228 9.98 -1.76 11.95
#